data_a202631c988aa98e54eefec18dfbd149
#
_entry.id   a202631c988aa98e54eefec18dfbd149
#
_cell.length_a   1.000
_cell.length_b   1.000
_cell.length_c   1.000
_cell.angle_alpha   90.00
_cell.angle_beta   90.00
_cell.angle_gamma   90.00
#
_symmetry.space_group_name_H-M   'P 1'
#
loop_
_entity.id
_entity.type
_entity.pdbx_description
1 polymer ?
#
loop_
_entity_poly.entity_id
_entity_poly.type
_entity_poly.pdbx_seq_one_letter_code
_entity_poly.pdbx_strand_id
1 'polypeptide(L)'
;ANLKGKTMNLSPVIAPSILSADFGNVSREIERIHQAGATWIHLDVMDGNFVPNITFGAVAMESFSKPEGCVFDTHLMVVNPEKHIPAFIKAGADVISIHAEATEHLQYGLKMIRDHGAKASVALNPATPLEALDWVYPDLDMVLLMSVNPGWGGQSFIAPVFDKISSLRQRLQDRGIDIPIQVDGGINLKTIARASLAGTTHFVAGSAVFTVKAGDALDEKDRLETYRKNINRLIEEATKDQLV
;
A
#
# COMPACT_ATOMS: atom_id res chain seq x y z
N ALA A 1 31.18 -13.48 -15.81
CA ALA A 1 30.26 -14.37 -15.11
C ALA A 1 28.87 -13.74 -15.17
N ASN A 2 27.96 -14.42 -15.89
CA ASN A 2 26.57 -13.97 -16.07
C ASN A 2 25.81 -14.01 -14.74
N LEU A 3 25.66 -12.90 -14.09
CA LEU A 3 24.65 -12.67 -13.07
C LEU A 3 23.33 -12.36 -13.78
N LYS A 4 22.67 -13.41 -14.30
CA LYS A 4 21.23 -13.35 -14.53
C LYS A 4 20.59 -13.25 -13.15
N GLY A 5 20.16 -12.05 -12.79
CA GLY A 5 19.42 -11.81 -11.56
C GLY A 5 18.22 -12.74 -11.51
N LYS A 6 18.07 -13.44 -10.39
CA LYS A 6 16.88 -14.20 -10.05
C LYS A 6 15.74 -13.18 -10.01
N THR A 7 14.97 -13.06 -11.09
CA THR A 7 13.71 -12.33 -11.10
C THR A 7 12.85 -12.96 -10.00
N MET A 8 12.51 -12.16 -8.98
CA MET A 8 11.50 -12.60 -8.02
C MET A 8 10.19 -12.80 -8.76
N ASN A 9 9.79 -14.06 -8.89
CA ASN A 9 8.50 -14.43 -9.47
C ASN A 9 7.42 -14.32 -8.37
N LEU A 10 7.33 -13.13 -7.74
CA LEU A 10 6.25 -12.83 -6.80
C LEU A 10 5.04 -12.40 -7.62
N SER A 11 3.96 -13.15 -7.54
CA SER A 11 2.68 -12.71 -8.10
C SER A 11 2.35 -11.33 -7.57
N PRO A 12 1.95 -10.38 -8.43
CA PRO A 12 1.62 -9.03 -8.00
C PRO A 12 0.47 -9.04 -7.00
N VAL A 13 0.61 -8.29 -5.93
CA VAL A 13 -0.42 -8.11 -4.91
C VAL A 13 -1.13 -6.79 -5.16
N ILE A 14 -2.43 -6.85 -5.38
CA ILE A 14 -3.29 -5.67 -5.39
C ILE A 14 -3.82 -5.45 -3.98
N ALA A 15 -3.59 -4.26 -3.43
CA ALA A 15 -4.08 -3.80 -2.14
C ALA A 15 -5.13 -2.69 -2.39
N PRO A 16 -6.43 -3.03 -2.48
CA PRO A 16 -7.46 -2.00 -2.66
C PRO A 16 -7.47 -1.03 -1.49
N SER A 17 -7.35 0.29 -1.78
CA SER A 17 -7.45 1.33 -0.77
C SER A 17 -8.91 1.66 -0.49
N ILE A 18 -9.33 1.47 0.77
CA ILE A 18 -10.70 1.82 1.21
C ILE A 18 -10.96 3.33 1.19
N LEU A 19 -9.95 4.16 0.99
CA LEU A 19 -10.13 5.60 0.79
C LEU A 19 -11.07 5.91 -0.39
N SER A 20 -11.15 4.99 -1.36
CA SER A 20 -12.05 5.10 -2.52
C SER A 20 -13.37 4.34 -2.37
N ALA A 21 -13.57 3.65 -1.25
CA ALA A 21 -14.77 2.87 -0.96
C ALA A 21 -15.89 3.74 -0.37
N ASP A 22 -17.04 3.13 -0.13
CA ASP A 22 -18.13 3.75 0.62
C ASP A 22 -17.81 3.77 2.13
N PHE A 23 -17.42 4.93 2.65
CA PHE A 23 -17.11 5.11 4.07
C PHE A 23 -18.30 4.87 5.02
N GLY A 24 -19.54 4.94 4.52
CA GLY A 24 -20.73 4.57 5.29
C GLY A 24 -20.86 3.07 5.52
N ASN A 25 -20.10 2.24 4.77
CA ASN A 25 -20.23 0.78 4.77
C ASN A 25 -18.87 0.08 4.71
N VAL A 26 -17.84 0.60 5.37
CA VAL A 26 -16.44 0.14 5.27
C VAL A 26 -16.31 -1.38 5.45
N SER A 27 -16.88 -1.95 6.51
CA SER A 27 -16.79 -3.40 6.75
C SER A 27 -17.36 -4.22 5.60
N ARG A 28 -18.49 -3.77 5.02
CA ARG A 28 -19.08 -4.44 3.87
C ARG A 28 -18.25 -4.30 2.61
N GLU A 29 -17.61 -3.16 2.39
CA GLU A 29 -16.68 -2.97 1.27
C GLU A 29 -15.44 -3.86 1.42
N ILE A 30 -14.90 -4.00 2.63
CA ILE A 30 -13.78 -4.93 2.92
C ILE A 30 -14.17 -6.37 2.60
N GLU A 31 -15.35 -6.82 3.04
CA GLU A 31 -15.86 -8.15 2.73
C GLU A 31 -16.02 -8.38 1.21
N ARG A 32 -16.55 -7.38 0.49
CA ARG A 32 -16.74 -7.45 -0.97
C ARG A 32 -15.40 -7.59 -1.72
N ILE A 33 -14.43 -6.72 -1.41
CA ILE A 33 -13.13 -6.78 -2.08
C ILE A 33 -12.36 -8.06 -1.73
N HIS A 34 -12.51 -8.58 -0.51
CA HIS A 34 -11.96 -9.88 -0.15
C HIS A 34 -12.63 -11.02 -0.94
N GLN A 35 -13.96 -11.06 -1.03
CA GLN A 35 -14.69 -12.02 -1.87
C GLN A 35 -14.38 -11.86 -3.37
N ALA A 36 -13.98 -10.67 -3.79
CA ALA A 36 -13.49 -10.39 -5.15
C ALA A 36 -12.07 -10.90 -5.40
N GLY A 37 -11.36 -11.38 -4.37
CA GLY A 37 -10.04 -12.00 -4.46
C GLY A 37 -8.89 -11.19 -3.87
N ALA A 38 -9.14 -10.01 -3.29
CA ALA A 38 -8.09 -9.26 -2.60
C ALA A 38 -7.75 -9.91 -1.25
N THR A 39 -6.46 -10.12 -1.00
CA THR A 39 -5.95 -10.61 0.29
C THR A 39 -5.29 -9.51 1.11
N TRP A 40 -5.01 -8.35 0.52
CA TRP A 40 -4.48 -7.16 1.17
C TRP A 40 -5.51 -6.04 1.08
N ILE A 41 -5.72 -5.32 2.17
CA ILE A 41 -6.63 -4.19 2.28
C ILE A 41 -5.82 -3.00 2.75
N HIS A 42 -5.74 -1.96 1.92
CA HIS A 42 -4.98 -0.76 2.25
C HIS A 42 -5.84 0.24 3.02
N LEU A 43 -5.35 0.66 4.18
CA LEU A 43 -6.05 1.50 5.15
C LEU A 43 -5.31 2.83 5.31
N ASP A 44 -5.80 3.88 4.63
CA ASP A 44 -5.22 5.22 4.64
C ASP A 44 -5.68 6.02 5.86
N VAL A 45 -4.80 6.16 6.85
CA VAL A 45 -5.04 6.91 8.09
C VAL A 45 -4.48 8.31 7.97
N MET A 46 -5.34 9.31 8.09
CA MET A 46 -5.01 10.73 7.92
C MET A 46 -5.47 11.53 9.13
N ASP A 47 -4.63 12.44 9.63
CA ASP A 47 -4.85 13.19 10.88
C ASP A 47 -5.21 14.67 10.67
N GLY A 48 -5.25 15.16 9.42
CA GLY A 48 -5.50 16.56 9.10
C GLY A 48 -4.33 17.50 9.44
N ASN A 49 -3.16 16.93 9.78
CA ASN A 49 -1.96 17.67 10.14
C ASN A 49 -0.77 17.31 9.22
N PHE A 50 -0.39 16.04 9.15
CA PHE A 50 0.60 15.58 8.16
C PHE A 50 0.07 15.75 6.73
N VAL A 51 -1.22 15.48 6.53
CA VAL A 51 -1.97 15.72 5.28
C VAL A 51 -3.24 16.49 5.60
N PRO A 52 -3.84 17.23 4.61
CA PRO A 52 -4.96 18.12 4.88
C PRO A 52 -6.29 17.41 5.21
N ASN A 53 -6.45 16.13 4.83
CA ASN A 53 -7.65 15.35 5.11
C ASN A 53 -7.57 14.61 6.44
N ILE A 54 -8.75 14.29 7.00
CA ILE A 54 -8.93 13.38 8.14
C ILE A 54 -9.76 12.19 7.65
N THR A 55 -9.33 10.97 7.98
CA THR A 55 -10.09 9.75 7.62
C THR A 55 -10.67 9.07 8.85
N PHE A 56 -9.91 8.21 9.51
CA PHE A 56 -10.35 7.48 10.69
C PHE A 56 -9.14 7.16 11.59
N GLY A 57 -9.43 6.81 12.84
CA GLY A 57 -8.42 6.39 13.82
C GLY A 57 -8.55 4.91 14.18
N ALA A 58 -7.68 4.44 15.07
CA ALA A 58 -7.65 3.05 15.53
C ALA A 58 -8.98 2.59 16.14
N VAL A 59 -9.71 3.48 16.82
CA VAL A 59 -11.05 3.17 17.39
C VAL A 59 -12.05 2.76 16.33
N ALA A 60 -12.06 3.42 15.17
CA ALA A 60 -12.93 3.03 14.06
C ALA A 60 -12.45 1.72 13.42
N MET A 61 -11.12 1.59 13.21
CA MET A 61 -10.53 0.40 12.60
C MET A 61 -10.78 -0.86 13.44
N GLU A 62 -10.82 -0.77 14.77
CA GLU A 62 -11.14 -1.88 15.67
C GLU A 62 -12.54 -2.49 15.40
N SER A 63 -13.43 -1.71 14.75
CA SER A 63 -14.79 -2.13 14.36
C SER A 63 -14.88 -2.66 12.94
N PHE A 64 -13.81 -2.61 12.16
CA PHE A 64 -13.85 -3.09 10.78
C PHE A 64 -13.87 -4.62 10.73
N SER A 65 -14.70 -5.17 9.86
CA SER A 65 -14.66 -6.61 9.55
C SER A 65 -13.29 -6.96 8.93
N LYS A 66 -12.59 -7.91 9.54
CA LYS A 66 -11.32 -8.44 9.01
C LYS A 66 -11.54 -9.90 8.62
N PRO A 67 -11.75 -10.20 7.32
CA PRO A 67 -11.89 -11.56 6.86
C PRO A 67 -10.65 -12.40 7.16
N GLU A 68 -10.84 -13.71 7.36
CA GLU A 68 -9.74 -14.64 7.59
C GLU A 68 -8.78 -14.64 6.38
N GLY A 69 -7.48 -14.59 6.65
CA GLY A 69 -6.44 -14.52 5.62
C GLY A 69 -6.23 -13.14 5.00
N CYS A 70 -6.99 -12.12 5.42
CA CYS A 70 -6.75 -10.73 5.01
C CYS A 70 -5.62 -10.09 5.80
N VAL A 71 -4.79 -9.33 5.08
CA VAL A 71 -3.77 -8.44 5.63
C VAL A 71 -4.31 -7.03 5.68
N PHE A 72 -4.35 -6.42 6.86
CA PHE A 72 -4.61 -5.00 7.06
C PHE A 72 -3.28 -4.24 6.93
N ASP A 73 -3.10 -3.63 5.77
CA ASP A 73 -1.94 -2.82 5.39
C ASP A 73 -2.24 -1.35 5.72
N THR A 74 -1.75 -0.90 6.87
CA THR A 74 -2.12 0.38 7.49
C THR A 74 -1.07 1.43 7.20
N HIS A 75 -1.44 2.44 6.42
CA HIS A 75 -0.60 3.56 6.03
C HIS A 75 -0.90 4.77 6.92
N LEU A 76 0.04 5.12 7.79
CA LEU A 76 -0.10 6.22 8.75
C LEU A 76 0.42 7.54 8.17
N MET A 77 -0.47 8.35 7.63
CA MET A 77 -0.22 9.74 7.23
C MET A 77 -0.56 10.67 8.41
N VAL A 78 0.22 10.54 9.48
CA VAL A 78 0.01 11.24 10.75
C VAL A 78 1.33 11.77 11.30
N VAL A 79 1.32 12.88 12.00
CA VAL A 79 2.50 13.38 12.71
C VAL A 79 2.79 12.54 13.95
N ASN A 80 4.07 12.34 14.28
CA ASN A 80 4.51 11.53 15.42
C ASN A 80 3.84 10.16 15.49
N PRO A 81 3.99 9.32 14.44
CA PRO A 81 3.29 8.04 14.30
C PRO A 81 3.52 7.09 15.47
N GLU A 82 4.63 7.22 16.19
CA GLU A 82 5.00 6.40 17.36
C GLU A 82 3.91 6.42 18.45
N LYS A 83 3.18 7.53 18.56
CA LYS A 83 2.08 7.67 19.52
C LYS A 83 0.87 6.79 19.18
N HIS A 84 0.75 6.38 17.92
CA HIS A 84 -0.42 5.71 17.39
C HIS A 84 -0.20 4.22 17.10
N ILE A 85 1.05 3.80 16.85
CA ILE A 85 1.41 2.43 16.47
C ILE A 85 0.75 1.35 17.35
N PRO A 86 0.86 1.40 18.70
CA PRO A 86 0.27 0.35 19.53
C PRO A 86 -1.24 0.21 19.39
N ALA A 87 -1.95 1.35 19.23
CA ALA A 87 -3.40 1.35 19.08
C ALA A 87 -3.82 0.73 17.74
N PHE A 88 -3.11 1.01 16.63
CA PHE A 88 -3.41 0.41 15.34
C PHE A 88 -3.08 -1.07 15.28
N ILE A 89 -2.01 -1.53 15.93
CA ILE A 89 -1.70 -2.96 16.04
C ILE A 89 -2.81 -3.68 16.83
N LYS A 90 -3.24 -3.11 17.96
CA LYS A 90 -4.37 -3.64 18.72
C LYS A 90 -5.65 -3.69 17.89
N ALA A 91 -5.87 -2.70 17.01
CA ALA A 91 -7.01 -2.66 16.10
C ALA A 91 -6.89 -3.65 14.91
N GLY A 92 -5.81 -4.42 14.81
CA GLY A 92 -5.65 -5.50 13.83
C GLY A 92 -4.75 -5.17 12.63
N ALA A 93 -3.93 -4.10 12.68
CA ALA A 93 -2.93 -3.84 11.65
C ALA A 93 -1.89 -4.97 11.59
N ASP A 94 -1.65 -5.54 10.41
CA ASP A 94 -0.62 -6.56 10.18
C ASP A 94 0.67 -5.94 9.63
N VAL A 95 0.54 -4.88 8.85
CA VAL A 95 1.63 -4.08 8.31
C VAL A 95 1.35 -2.63 8.67
N ILE A 96 2.35 -1.90 9.15
CA ILE A 96 2.25 -0.47 9.39
C ILE A 96 3.34 0.25 8.62
N SER A 97 2.92 1.15 7.72
CA SER A 97 3.79 2.07 7.01
C SER A 97 3.78 3.43 7.70
N ILE A 98 4.96 3.90 8.15
CA ILE A 98 5.15 5.24 8.71
C ILE A 98 6.01 6.08 7.77
N HIS A 99 5.65 7.34 7.60
CA HIS A 99 6.43 8.28 6.79
C HIS A 99 7.74 8.66 7.45
N ALA A 100 8.85 8.58 6.71
CA ALA A 100 10.15 9.06 7.17
C ALA A 100 10.10 10.56 7.51
N GLU A 101 9.23 11.30 6.83
CA GLU A 101 9.03 12.75 7.02
C GLU A 101 8.16 13.09 8.24
N ALA A 102 7.50 12.11 8.86
CA ALA A 102 6.55 12.32 9.94
C ALA A 102 7.15 12.12 11.34
N THR A 103 8.41 11.69 11.43
CA THR A 103 9.07 11.36 12.68
C THR A 103 10.53 11.78 12.68
N GLU A 104 11.03 12.19 13.84
CA GLU A 104 12.47 12.40 14.10
C GLU A 104 13.18 11.10 14.50
N HIS A 105 12.43 10.05 14.85
CA HIS A 105 12.95 8.80 15.40
C HIS A 105 12.50 7.58 14.59
N LEU A 106 12.77 7.59 13.27
CA LEU A 106 12.30 6.58 12.33
C LEU A 106 12.63 5.15 12.78
N GLN A 107 13.89 4.88 13.15
CA GLN A 107 14.32 3.55 13.59
C GLN A 107 13.56 3.08 14.83
N TYR A 108 13.29 3.98 15.79
CA TYR A 108 12.50 3.66 16.98
C TYR A 108 11.05 3.28 16.62
N GLY A 109 10.43 4.02 15.70
CA GLY A 109 9.09 3.70 15.20
C GLY A 109 9.02 2.32 14.56
N LEU A 110 9.99 1.99 13.68
CA LEU A 110 10.07 0.67 13.02
C LEU A 110 10.27 -0.45 14.05
N LYS A 111 11.18 -0.25 15.01
CA LYS A 111 11.39 -1.21 16.10
C LYS A 111 10.11 -1.41 16.91
N MET A 112 9.39 -0.34 17.24
CA MET A 112 8.12 -0.41 17.98
C MET A 112 7.07 -1.24 17.23
N ILE A 113 6.93 -1.07 15.92
CA ILE A 113 6.02 -1.87 15.09
C ILE A 113 6.35 -3.36 15.23
N ARG A 114 7.62 -3.73 15.06
CA ARG A 114 8.08 -5.13 15.11
C ARG A 114 7.97 -5.73 16.51
N ASP A 115 8.32 -4.98 17.55
CA ASP A 115 8.22 -5.43 18.95
C ASP A 115 6.77 -5.75 19.35
N HIS A 116 5.78 -5.12 18.70
CA HIS A 116 4.36 -5.38 18.91
C HIS A 116 3.77 -6.42 17.94
N GLY A 117 4.60 -7.05 17.09
CA GLY A 117 4.22 -8.21 16.26
C GLY A 117 3.68 -7.87 14.88
N ALA A 118 3.70 -6.61 14.44
CA ALA A 118 3.35 -6.21 13.08
C ALA A 118 4.60 -6.11 12.18
N LYS A 119 4.41 -6.11 10.87
CA LYS A 119 5.47 -5.86 9.88
C LYS A 119 5.72 -4.36 9.74
N ALA A 120 6.99 -3.97 9.75
CA ALA A 120 7.40 -2.58 9.68
C ALA A 120 7.69 -2.14 8.25
N SER A 121 7.09 -1.03 7.85
CA SER A 121 7.29 -0.41 6.55
C SER A 121 7.58 1.09 6.68
N VAL A 122 8.44 1.60 5.80
CA VAL A 122 8.68 3.04 5.64
C VAL A 122 7.99 3.54 4.39
N ALA A 123 7.21 4.60 4.55
CA ALA A 123 6.66 5.36 3.44
C ALA A 123 7.56 6.57 3.11
N LEU A 124 7.77 6.81 1.81
CA LEU A 124 8.51 7.97 1.30
C LEU A 124 7.66 8.78 0.34
N ASN A 125 7.57 10.09 0.56
CA ASN A 125 6.97 11.02 -0.40
C ASN A 125 7.69 11.00 -1.75
N PRO A 126 7.07 11.46 -2.85
CA PRO A 126 7.69 11.42 -4.18
C PRO A 126 9.07 12.10 -4.21
N ALA A 127 9.24 13.23 -3.52
CA ALA A 127 10.47 14.02 -3.51
C ALA A 127 11.49 13.57 -2.45
N THR A 128 11.12 12.72 -1.49
CA THR A 128 12.04 12.27 -0.43
C THR A 128 13.08 11.30 -0.99
N PRO A 129 14.36 11.52 -0.79
CA PRO A 129 15.42 10.68 -1.34
C PRO A 129 15.46 9.30 -0.66
N LEU A 130 15.97 8.28 -1.39
CA LEU A 130 16.10 6.91 -0.89
C LEU A 130 17.15 6.77 0.22
N GLU A 131 18.04 7.72 0.38
CA GLU A 131 19.03 7.82 1.45
C GLU A 131 18.40 7.83 2.84
N ALA A 132 17.13 8.23 2.96
CA ALA A 132 16.36 8.12 4.20
C ALA A 132 16.26 6.68 4.74
N LEU A 133 16.48 5.67 3.88
CA LEU A 133 16.44 4.25 4.23
C LEU A 133 17.80 3.68 4.64
N ASP A 134 18.92 4.38 4.37
CA ASP A 134 20.27 3.79 4.42
C ASP A 134 20.63 3.19 5.80
N TRP A 135 20.09 3.74 6.87
CA TRP A 135 20.37 3.28 8.23
C TRP A 135 19.28 2.41 8.87
N VAL A 136 18.20 2.12 8.12
CA VAL A 136 17.04 1.36 8.64
C VAL A 136 16.71 0.11 7.86
N TYR A 137 17.44 -0.22 6.80
CA TYR A 137 17.22 -1.45 6.00
C TYR A 137 17.04 -2.72 6.83
N PRO A 138 17.82 -2.98 7.91
CA PRO A 138 17.66 -4.19 8.71
C PRO A 138 16.32 -4.27 9.48
N ASP A 139 15.65 -3.14 9.65
CA ASP A 139 14.40 -3.04 10.40
C ASP A 139 13.16 -3.08 9.48
N LEU A 140 13.36 -3.19 8.14
CA LEU A 140 12.27 -3.12 7.16
C LEU A 140 11.76 -4.49 6.76
N ASP A 141 10.44 -4.62 6.72
CA ASP A 141 9.71 -5.73 6.11
C ASP A 141 9.09 -5.33 4.76
N MET A 142 8.97 -4.03 4.46
CA MET A 142 8.46 -3.48 3.20
C MET A 142 8.90 -2.00 3.06
N VAL A 143 8.88 -1.48 1.84
CA VAL A 143 8.99 -0.04 1.56
C VAL A 143 7.80 0.40 0.73
N LEU A 144 7.11 1.45 1.17
CA LEU A 144 6.04 2.12 0.44
C LEU A 144 6.56 3.39 -0.24
N LEU A 145 6.51 3.44 -1.56
CA LEU A 145 6.81 4.65 -2.33
C LEU A 145 5.52 5.34 -2.75
N MET A 146 5.36 6.59 -2.33
CA MET A 146 4.27 7.42 -2.82
C MET A 146 4.55 7.82 -4.26
N SER A 147 3.60 7.59 -5.14
CA SER A 147 3.63 8.03 -6.55
C SER A 147 2.71 9.21 -6.82
N VAL A 148 2.12 9.74 -5.77
CA VAL A 148 1.37 11.01 -5.71
C VAL A 148 1.73 11.71 -4.40
N ASN A 149 1.35 12.98 -4.23
CA ASN A 149 1.43 13.59 -2.91
C ASN A 149 0.36 12.98 -2.00
N PRO A 150 0.70 12.56 -0.77
CA PRO A 150 -0.26 11.95 0.13
C PRO A 150 -1.39 12.91 0.52
N GLY A 151 -2.57 12.36 0.89
CA GLY A 151 -3.67 13.13 1.46
C GLY A 151 -5.01 13.04 0.72
N TRP A 152 -5.07 12.61 -0.55
CA TRP A 152 -6.33 12.38 -1.28
C TRP A 152 -6.13 11.43 -2.47
N GLY A 153 -7.19 10.73 -2.84
CA GLY A 153 -7.20 9.80 -3.96
C GLY A 153 -7.41 10.45 -5.33
N GLY A 154 -7.31 9.64 -6.40
CA GLY A 154 -7.64 10.05 -7.77
C GLY A 154 -6.60 10.91 -8.48
N GLN A 155 -5.41 11.05 -7.93
CA GLN A 155 -4.30 11.81 -8.52
C GLN A 155 -3.62 11.05 -9.67
N SER A 156 -2.96 11.79 -10.55
CA SER A 156 -2.11 11.22 -11.60
C SER A 156 -0.77 10.78 -11.05
N PHE A 157 -0.28 9.63 -11.51
CA PHE A 157 1.04 9.09 -11.17
C PHE A 157 2.17 10.06 -11.54
N ILE A 158 3.05 10.35 -10.61
CA ILE A 158 4.23 11.21 -10.80
C ILE A 158 5.34 10.40 -11.49
N ALA A 159 5.53 10.61 -12.80
CA ALA A 159 6.36 9.78 -13.65
C ALA A 159 7.81 9.53 -13.15
N PRO A 160 8.54 10.49 -12.57
CA PRO A 160 9.89 10.23 -12.01
C PRO A 160 9.94 9.14 -10.94
N VAL A 161 8.81 8.78 -10.32
CA VAL A 161 8.76 7.71 -9.31
C VAL A 161 9.05 6.34 -9.92
N PHE A 162 8.82 6.11 -11.22
CA PHE A 162 9.25 4.86 -11.87
C PHE A 162 10.76 4.64 -11.75
N ASP A 163 11.56 5.68 -11.94
CA ASP A 163 13.02 5.60 -11.82
C ASP A 163 13.43 5.42 -10.34
N LYS A 164 12.68 6.03 -9.41
CA LYS A 164 12.86 5.85 -7.97
C LYS A 164 12.60 4.40 -7.54
N ILE A 165 11.56 3.76 -8.07
CA ILE A 165 11.26 2.33 -7.84
C ILE A 165 12.43 1.46 -8.31
N SER A 166 12.90 1.67 -9.55
CA SER A 166 14.02 0.92 -10.12
C SER A 166 15.30 1.09 -9.29
N SER A 167 15.56 2.31 -8.85
CA SER A 167 16.72 2.63 -8.00
C SER A 167 16.62 1.93 -6.64
N LEU A 168 15.43 1.89 -6.03
CA LEU A 168 15.22 1.18 -4.76
C LEU A 168 15.39 -0.33 -4.96
N ARG A 169 14.82 -0.92 -6.01
CA ARG A 169 14.98 -2.34 -6.31
C ARG A 169 16.45 -2.71 -6.47
N GLN A 170 17.23 -1.90 -7.18
CA GLN A 170 18.66 -2.12 -7.33
C GLN A 170 19.38 -2.04 -5.97
N ARG A 171 19.09 -1.03 -5.14
CA ARG A 171 19.68 -0.90 -3.80
C ARG A 171 19.39 -2.09 -2.89
N LEU A 172 18.17 -2.66 -2.97
CA LEU A 172 17.79 -3.85 -2.21
C LEU A 172 18.57 -5.09 -2.70
N GLN A 173 18.67 -5.26 -4.02
CA GLN A 173 19.44 -6.36 -4.63
C GLN A 173 20.92 -6.30 -4.26
N ASP A 174 21.53 -5.11 -4.34
CA ASP A 174 22.96 -4.91 -4.01
C ASP A 174 23.27 -5.24 -2.55
N ARG A 175 22.27 -5.12 -1.66
CA ARG A 175 22.36 -5.47 -0.23
C ARG A 175 21.93 -6.90 0.09
N GLY A 176 21.44 -7.65 -0.91
CA GLY A 176 20.89 -9.01 -0.68
C GLY A 176 19.60 -9.01 0.15
N ILE A 177 18.84 -7.90 0.12
CA ILE A 177 17.58 -7.73 0.86
C ILE A 177 16.42 -8.05 -0.08
N ASP A 178 15.57 -8.97 0.36
CA ASP A 178 14.39 -9.42 -0.39
C ASP A 178 13.10 -9.04 0.34
N ILE A 179 12.70 -7.78 0.18
CA ILE A 179 11.45 -7.24 0.72
C ILE A 179 10.58 -6.66 -0.38
N PRO A 180 9.24 -6.63 -0.19
CA PRO A 180 8.32 -5.98 -1.10
C PRO A 180 8.61 -4.48 -1.27
N ILE A 181 8.43 -4.00 -2.51
CA ILE A 181 8.23 -2.58 -2.79
C ILE A 181 6.74 -2.41 -3.08
N GLN A 182 6.09 -1.59 -2.27
CA GLN A 182 4.72 -1.16 -2.49
C GLN A 182 4.70 0.24 -3.11
N VAL A 183 3.74 0.49 -3.97
CA VAL A 183 3.52 1.82 -4.59
C VAL A 183 2.09 2.25 -4.36
N ASP A 184 1.93 3.49 -3.90
CA ASP A 184 0.62 4.10 -3.66
C ASP A 184 0.47 5.42 -4.42
N GLY A 185 -0.59 5.47 -5.21
CA GLY A 185 -1.01 6.65 -5.96
C GLY A 185 -1.01 6.46 -7.48
N GLY A 186 -2.16 6.74 -8.12
CA GLY A 186 -2.29 6.74 -9.58
C GLY A 186 -2.10 5.37 -10.25
N ILE A 187 -2.20 4.27 -9.50
CA ILE A 187 -2.15 2.90 -10.03
C ILE A 187 -3.44 2.60 -10.80
N ASN A 188 -3.29 2.25 -12.06
CA ASN A 188 -4.35 1.88 -12.99
C ASN A 188 -3.76 1.08 -14.15
N LEU A 189 -4.59 0.65 -15.11
CA LEU A 189 -4.16 -0.16 -16.26
C LEU A 189 -3.08 0.48 -17.16
N LYS A 190 -2.87 1.81 -17.08
CA LYS A 190 -1.84 2.52 -17.86
C LYS A 190 -0.49 2.60 -17.15
N THR A 191 -0.49 2.48 -15.82
CA THR A 191 0.71 2.73 -14.99
C THR A 191 1.25 1.46 -14.36
N ILE A 192 0.40 0.46 -14.09
CA ILE A 192 0.76 -0.72 -13.31
C ILE A 192 1.84 -1.59 -13.96
N ALA A 193 1.77 -1.81 -15.29
CA ALA A 193 2.78 -2.60 -16.00
C ALA A 193 4.18 -1.98 -15.86
N ARG A 194 4.29 -0.65 -16.07
CA ARG A 194 5.56 0.05 -15.92
C ARG A 194 6.07 0.04 -14.47
N ALA A 195 5.18 0.19 -13.48
CA ALA A 195 5.56 0.11 -12.06
C ALA A 195 6.05 -1.29 -11.69
N SER A 196 5.41 -2.33 -12.22
CA SER A 196 5.81 -3.73 -12.06
C SER A 196 7.20 -4.00 -12.66
N LEU A 197 7.43 -3.58 -13.90
CA LEU A 197 8.75 -3.68 -14.56
C LEU A 197 9.85 -2.93 -13.81
N ALA A 198 9.51 -1.81 -13.17
CA ALA A 198 10.45 -1.05 -12.34
C ALA A 198 10.81 -1.78 -11.05
N GLY A 199 10.05 -2.80 -10.62
CA GLY A 199 10.35 -3.61 -9.44
C GLY A 199 9.32 -3.57 -8.32
N THR A 200 8.14 -2.96 -8.56
CA THR A 200 7.02 -2.99 -7.63
C THR A 200 6.40 -4.38 -7.57
N THR A 201 6.05 -4.83 -6.37
CA THR A 201 5.37 -6.11 -6.13
C THR A 201 3.98 -5.94 -5.49
N HIS A 202 3.76 -4.84 -4.77
CA HIS A 202 2.51 -4.52 -4.09
C HIS A 202 1.96 -3.20 -4.62
N PHE A 203 0.70 -3.19 -5.04
CA PHE A 203 0.09 -2.05 -5.74
C PHE A 203 -1.15 -1.59 -4.98
N VAL A 204 -1.10 -0.39 -4.43
CA VAL A 204 -2.28 0.24 -3.83
C VAL A 204 -3.15 0.80 -4.95
N ALA A 205 -4.39 0.33 -5.04
CA ALA A 205 -5.34 0.72 -6.06
C ALA A 205 -6.68 1.13 -5.44
N GLY A 206 -6.99 2.42 -5.48
CA GLY A 206 -8.26 2.95 -5.01
C GLY A 206 -9.30 3.01 -6.14
N SER A 207 -9.36 4.12 -6.86
CA SER A 207 -10.35 4.38 -7.90
C SER A 207 -10.32 3.38 -9.07
N ALA A 208 -9.22 2.67 -9.28
CA ALA A 208 -9.15 1.62 -10.30
C ALA A 208 -9.89 0.33 -9.91
N VAL A 209 -10.10 0.09 -8.59
CA VAL A 209 -10.89 -1.04 -8.06
C VAL A 209 -12.31 -0.58 -7.77
N PHE A 210 -12.47 0.49 -6.99
CA PHE A 210 -13.76 1.02 -6.56
C PHE A 210 -14.37 1.95 -7.62
N THR A 211 -14.76 1.38 -8.76
CA THR A 211 -15.39 2.12 -9.87
C THR A 211 -16.88 2.34 -9.65
N VAL A 212 -17.50 1.57 -8.77
CA VAL A 212 -18.93 1.69 -8.38
C VAL A 212 -19.02 2.57 -7.14
N LYS A 213 -19.75 3.68 -7.25
CA LYS A 213 -19.87 4.65 -6.16
C LYS A 213 -21.02 4.30 -5.21
N ALA A 214 -20.96 4.87 -4.01
CA ALA A 214 -22.09 4.87 -3.09
C ALA A 214 -23.31 5.51 -3.79
N GLY A 215 -24.44 4.83 -3.76
CA GLY A 215 -25.67 5.28 -4.42
C GLY A 215 -25.89 4.82 -5.86
N ASP A 216 -24.89 4.19 -6.50
CA ASP A 216 -25.11 3.53 -7.79
C ASP A 216 -26.12 2.38 -7.63
N ALA A 217 -27.10 2.32 -8.53
CA ALA A 217 -28.19 1.33 -8.51
C ALA A 217 -27.75 -0.07 -9.00
N LEU A 218 -26.56 -0.53 -8.58
CA LEU A 218 -26.08 -1.89 -8.84
C LEU A 218 -26.46 -2.81 -7.69
N ASP A 219 -26.89 -4.02 -8.04
CA ASP A 219 -27.10 -5.05 -7.03
C ASP A 219 -25.75 -5.54 -6.45
N GLU A 220 -25.84 -6.34 -5.38
CA GLU A 220 -24.65 -6.84 -4.66
C GLU A 220 -23.78 -7.72 -5.54
N LYS A 221 -24.37 -8.55 -6.40
CA LYS A 221 -23.69 -9.48 -7.29
C LYS A 221 -22.89 -8.70 -8.35
N ASP A 222 -23.51 -7.72 -8.98
CA ASP A 222 -22.90 -6.92 -10.03
C ASP A 222 -21.75 -6.06 -9.49
N ARG A 223 -21.89 -5.55 -8.25
CA ARG A 223 -20.83 -4.80 -7.56
C ARG A 223 -19.63 -5.69 -7.28
N LEU A 224 -19.86 -6.89 -6.73
CA LEU A 224 -18.80 -7.86 -6.45
C LEU A 224 -18.07 -8.30 -7.74
N GLU A 225 -18.82 -8.59 -8.81
CA GLU A 225 -18.25 -8.99 -10.09
C GLU A 225 -17.43 -7.87 -10.71
N THR A 226 -17.88 -6.63 -10.57
CA THR A 226 -17.12 -5.45 -11.03
C THR A 226 -15.77 -5.33 -10.30
N TYR A 227 -15.75 -5.48 -8.97
CA TYR A 227 -14.49 -5.43 -8.21
C TYR A 227 -13.55 -6.58 -8.59
N ARG A 228 -14.07 -7.80 -8.73
CA ARG A 228 -13.30 -8.97 -9.18
C ARG A 228 -12.68 -8.74 -10.55
N LYS A 229 -13.45 -8.25 -11.51
CA LYS A 229 -12.96 -7.92 -12.85
C LYS A 229 -11.86 -6.86 -12.81
N ASN A 230 -12.03 -5.82 -12.01
CA ASN A 230 -11.04 -4.74 -11.91
C ASN A 230 -9.73 -5.24 -11.28
N ILE A 231 -9.79 -6.03 -10.20
CA ILE A 231 -8.61 -6.63 -9.56
C ILE A 231 -7.89 -7.56 -10.54
N ASN A 232 -8.59 -8.48 -11.21
CA ASN A 232 -7.99 -9.41 -12.15
C ASN A 232 -7.31 -8.70 -13.32
N ARG A 233 -7.94 -7.68 -13.89
CA ARG A 233 -7.32 -6.88 -14.97
C ARG A 233 -6.05 -6.17 -14.53
N LEU A 234 -5.99 -5.68 -13.29
CA LEU A 234 -4.78 -5.08 -12.74
C LEU A 234 -3.67 -6.14 -12.58
N ILE A 235 -3.99 -7.32 -12.10
CA ILE A 235 -3.03 -8.43 -11.97
C ILE A 235 -2.51 -8.86 -13.36
N GLU A 236 -3.40 -9.05 -14.33
CA GLU A 236 -3.04 -9.40 -15.70
C GLU A 236 -2.10 -8.37 -16.33
N GLU A 237 -2.41 -7.08 -16.19
CA GLU A 237 -1.58 -6.01 -16.74
C GLU A 237 -0.23 -5.88 -16.03
N ALA A 238 -0.18 -6.13 -14.70
CA ALA A 238 1.06 -6.13 -13.92
C ALA A 238 2.02 -7.27 -14.33
N THR A 239 1.50 -8.37 -14.86
CA THR A 239 2.29 -9.56 -15.24
C THR A 239 2.65 -9.61 -16.72
N LYS A 240 2.00 -8.81 -17.56
CA LYS A 240 2.03 -8.92 -19.03
C LYS A 240 3.44 -8.89 -19.63
N ASP A 241 4.29 -8.02 -19.14
CA ASP A 241 5.64 -7.82 -19.67
C ASP A 241 6.74 -8.57 -18.87
N GLN A 242 6.36 -9.33 -17.83
CA GLN A 242 7.31 -10.16 -17.06
C GLN A 242 7.56 -11.53 -17.72
N LEU A 243 6.76 -11.90 -18.73
CA LEU A 243 6.79 -13.21 -19.41
C LEU A 243 7.58 -13.21 -20.72
N VAL A 244 8.27 -12.11 -21.06
CA VAL A 244 9.13 -11.95 -22.25
C VAL A 244 10.64 -11.87 -21.85
#